data_0505e4a3009cfd52c160e3e260fb0959
#
_entry.id   0505e4a3009cfd52c160e3e260fb0959
#
_cell.length_a   1.000
_cell.length_b   1.000
_cell.length_c   1.000
_cell.angle_alpha   90.00
_cell.angle_beta   90.00
_cell.angle_gamma   90.00
#
_symmetry.space_group_name_H-M   'P 1'
#
loop_
_entity.id
_entity.type
_entity.pdbx_description
1 polymer ?
#
loop_
_entity_poly.entity_id
_entity_poly.type
_entity_poly.pdbx_seq_one_letter_code
_entity_poly.pdbx_strand_id
1 'polypeptide(L)'
;MNPNFLPKLIGVAVLVFVLVIAGAATTYIVEPGTRGIKVTLGKATDQFLPEGFGFKTPFITTIVPVNVRQKTQPVKVECFSSDLQQVILEVRVLYRVPEKSVVQIFKQFAGDPFDSLIAPRVQEALKEITALQTAEQIVKNRGEIKQKAIVSAKLKIGEMLMVEDIVIRNIDLSSELERAIEAKMVAEQQAEQAQFTQVQTKVEAETAIIRARGEAEAIKVRGEALKANPAFLRLEIVERWNGKSPLVVPADANSNGTALLLPLGSPEKSPTP
;
A
#
# COMPACT_ATOMS: atom_id res chain seq x y z
N MET A 1 -75.29 39.06 -19.69
CA MET A 1 -74.20 38.01 -19.64
C MET A 1 -74.91 36.67 -19.81
N ASN A 2 -74.58 35.92 -20.87
CA ASN A 2 -75.19 34.63 -21.17
C ASN A 2 -74.91 33.65 -20.04
N PRO A 3 -75.89 33.05 -19.33
CA PRO A 3 -75.69 32.18 -18.21
C PRO A 3 -74.88 30.91 -18.56
N ASN A 4 -74.75 30.55 -19.80
CA ASN A 4 -74.03 29.42 -20.31
C ASN A 4 -72.53 29.69 -20.60
N PHE A 5 -72.01 30.89 -20.37
CA PHE A 5 -70.60 31.23 -20.67
C PHE A 5 -69.66 30.73 -19.56
N LEU A 6 -70.06 30.86 -18.30
CA LEU A 6 -69.28 30.39 -17.13
C LEU A 6 -68.94 28.89 -17.14
N PRO A 7 -69.95 27.99 -17.35
CA PRO A 7 -69.67 26.55 -17.35
C PRO A 7 -68.77 26.10 -18.55
N LYS A 8 -68.87 26.77 -19.71
CA LYS A 8 -68.01 26.56 -20.86
C LYS A 8 -66.58 26.99 -20.56
N LEU A 9 -66.38 28.11 -19.91
CA LEU A 9 -65.04 28.60 -19.52
C LEU A 9 -64.37 27.68 -18.51
N ILE A 10 -65.11 27.19 -17.52
CA ILE A 10 -64.63 26.22 -16.53
C ILE A 10 -64.24 24.88 -17.24
N GLY A 11 -65.09 24.43 -18.18
CA GLY A 11 -64.79 23.20 -18.95
C GLY A 11 -63.52 23.31 -19.76
N VAL A 12 -63.29 24.44 -20.41
CA VAL A 12 -62.05 24.70 -21.18
C VAL A 12 -60.84 24.80 -20.24
N ALA A 13 -60.97 25.46 -19.09
CA ALA A 13 -59.89 25.58 -18.11
C ALA A 13 -59.48 24.19 -17.55
N VAL A 14 -60.46 23.33 -17.23
CA VAL A 14 -60.19 21.95 -16.79
C VAL A 14 -59.52 21.11 -17.88
N LEU A 15 -59.99 21.26 -19.15
CA LEU A 15 -59.40 20.54 -20.27
C LEU A 15 -57.93 20.99 -20.52
N VAL A 16 -57.63 22.27 -20.48
CA VAL A 16 -56.26 22.79 -20.56
C VAL A 16 -55.40 22.30 -19.42
N PHE A 17 -55.92 22.31 -18.20
CA PHE A 17 -55.20 21.81 -17.03
C PHE A 17 -54.86 20.32 -17.14
N VAL A 18 -55.78 19.48 -17.61
CA VAL A 18 -55.55 18.08 -17.88
C VAL A 18 -54.50 17.87 -18.97
N LEU A 19 -54.54 18.65 -20.03
CA LEU A 19 -53.53 18.61 -21.10
C LEU A 19 -52.14 19.00 -20.61
N VAL A 20 -52.03 20.00 -19.75
CA VAL A 20 -50.76 20.41 -19.14
C VAL A 20 -50.19 19.31 -18.24
N ILE A 21 -51.03 18.68 -17.41
CA ILE A 21 -50.61 17.58 -16.58
C ILE A 21 -50.16 16.37 -17.44
N ALA A 22 -50.92 16.02 -18.46
CA ALA A 22 -50.54 14.95 -19.38
C ALA A 22 -49.23 15.26 -20.12
N GLY A 23 -49.04 16.52 -20.55
CA GLY A 23 -47.78 16.95 -21.15
C GLY A 23 -46.59 16.87 -20.23
N ALA A 24 -46.72 17.32 -18.97
CA ALA A 24 -45.67 17.21 -17.97
C ALA A 24 -45.35 15.76 -17.61
N ALA A 25 -46.36 14.88 -17.54
CA ALA A 25 -46.17 13.45 -17.29
C ALA A 25 -45.53 12.67 -18.46
N THR A 26 -45.44 13.26 -19.64
CA THR A 26 -44.87 12.63 -20.85
C THR A 26 -43.35 12.72 -20.88
N THR A 27 -42.75 13.62 -20.14
CA THR A 27 -41.30 13.84 -20.16
C THR A 27 -40.55 12.98 -19.11
N TYR A 28 -39.32 12.65 -19.40
CA TYR A 28 -38.38 12.05 -18.42
C TYR A 28 -36.98 12.59 -18.67
N ILE A 29 -36.16 12.53 -17.60
CA ILE A 29 -34.74 12.87 -17.63
C ILE A 29 -34.00 11.68 -17.03
N VAL A 30 -32.96 11.23 -17.73
CA VAL A 30 -31.99 10.24 -17.23
C VAL A 30 -30.71 10.99 -16.89
N GLU A 31 -30.32 10.92 -15.64
CA GLU A 31 -29.12 11.63 -15.15
C GLU A 31 -27.82 11.05 -15.73
N PRO A 32 -26.78 11.88 -15.93
CA PRO A 32 -25.46 11.42 -16.36
C PRO A 32 -24.91 10.35 -15.42
N GLY A 33 -24.38 9.25 -15.99
CA GLY A 33 -23.87 8.10 -15.22
C GLY A 33 -24.94 7.13 -14.73
N THR A 34 -26.18 7.29 -15.21
CA THR A 34 -27.25 6.30 -15.08
C THR A 34 -27.74 5.87 -16.46
N ARG A 35 -28.43 4.73 -16.53
CA ARG A 35 -29.13 4.26 -17.71
C ARG A 35 -30.58 3.99 -17.35
N GLY A 36 -31.49 4.53 -18.14
CA GLY A 36 -32.90 4.36 -17.89
C GLY A 36 -33.41 3.01 -18.41
N ILE A 37 -34.14 2.26 -17.60
CA ILE A 37 -34.88 1.08 -18.04
C ILE A 37 -36.35 1.45 -18.19
N LYS A 38 -36.87 1.32 -19.40
CA LYS A 38 -38.28 1.56 -19.70
C LYS A 38 -39.11 0.36 -19.25
N VAL A 39 -39.98 0.58 -18.26
CA VAL A 39 -40.93 -0.40 -17.77
C VAL A 39 -42.32 0.01 -18.17
N THR A 40 -42.98 -0.79 -19.01
CA THR A 40 -44.35 -0.53 -19.52
C THR A 40 -45.27 -1.60 -18.97
N LEU A 41 -46.28 -1.23 -18.17
CA LEU A 41 -47.22 -2.16 -17.55
C LEU A 41 -46.53 -3.33 -16.81
N GLY A 42 -45.44 -3.04 -16.10
CA GLY A 42 -44.67 -4.04 -15.36
C GLY A 42 -43.67 -4.84 -16.20
N LYS A 43 -43.62 -4.64 -17.53
CA LYS A 43 -42.67 -5.34 -18.40
C LYS A 43 -41.48 -4.42 -18.72
N ALA A 44 -40.29 -4.85 -18.35
CA ALA A 44 -39.05 -4.16 -18.72
C ALA A 44 -38.71 -4.41 -20.21
N THR A 45 -38.32 -3.35 -20.91
CA THR A 45 -37.86 -3.42 -22.30
C THR A 45 -36.43 -3.98 -22.35
N ASP A 46 -36.08 -4.67 -23.46
CA ASP A 46 -34.73 -5.24 -23.65
C ASP A 46 -33.65 -4.24 -24.03
N GLN A 47 -34.00 -2.98 -24.14
CA GLN A 47 -33.08 -1.89 -24.44
C GLN A 47 -33.07 -0.86 -23.31
N PHE A 48 -31.89 -0.38 -22.99
CA PHE A 48 -31.74 0.73 -22.05
C PHE A 48 -31.82 2.07 -22.78
N LEU A 49 -32.24 3.10 -22.07
CA LEU A 49 -32.26 4.48 -22.53
C LEU A 49 -30.96 5.16 -22.11
N PRO A 50 -30.30 5.88 -23.04
CA PRO A 50 -29.10 6.67 -22.69
C PRO A 50 -29.48 7.83 -21.77
N GLU A 51 -28.45 8.48 -21.21
CA GLU A 51 -28.61 9.71 -20.46
C GLU A 51 -29.18 10.82 -21.34
N GLY A 52 -29.95 11.72 -20.72
CA GLY A 52 -30.54 12.87 -21.37
C GLY A 52 -32.06 12.96 -21.21
N PHE A 53 -32.67 13.80 -22.03
CA PHE A 53 -34.10 14.07 -22.03
C PHE A 53 -34.82 13.19 -23.07
N GLY A 54 -36.04 12.77 -22.74
CA GLY A 54 -36.88 12.03 -23.67
C GLY A 54 -38.36 12.05 -23.33
N PHE A 55 -39.15 11.37 -24.16
CA PHE A 55 -40.61 11.28 -23.99
C PHE A 55 -41.02 9.84 -23.64
N LYS A 56 -41.98 9.71 -22.74
CA LYS A 56 -42.59 8.45 -22.33
C LYS A 56 -44.12 8.53 -22.42
N THR A 57 -44.76 7.38 -22.53
CA THR A 57 -46.21 7.32 -22.44
C THR A 57 -46.65 7.58 -21.00
N PRO A 58 -47.40 8.65 -20.73
CA PRO A 58 -47.84 8.99 -19.38
C PRO A 58 -48.70 7.84 -18.81
N PHE A 59 -48.66 7.68 -17.48
CA PHE A 59 -49.42 6.70 -16.67
C PHE A 59 -49.09 5.22 -16.90
N ILE A 60 -48.59 4.82 -18.07
CA ILE A 60 -48.37 3.42 -18.46
C ILE A 60 -46.89 3.06 -18.36
N THR A 61 -45.99 4.03 -18.58
CA THR A 61 -44.55 3.79 -18.65
C THR A 61 -43.82 4.50 -17.51
N THR A 62 -42.99 3.74 -16.80
CA THR A 62 -42.06 4.23 -15.78
C THR A 62 -40.62 4.03 -16.28
N ILE A 63 -39.76 5.01 -16.04
CA ILE A 63 -38.32 4.89 -16.30
C ILE A 63 -37.63 4.68 -14.94
N VAL A 64 -36.92 3.57 -14.83
CA VAL A 64 -36.14 3.24 -13.62
C VAL A 64 -34.66 3.47 -13.93
N PRO A 65 -33.99 4.39 -13.23
CA PRO A 65 -32.58 4.65 -13.41
C PRO A 65 -31.75 3.56 -12.75
N VAL A 66 -30.79 2.99 -13.49
CA VAL A 66 -29.77 2.05 -12.99
C VAL A 66 -28.43 2.76 -13.06
N ASN A 67 -27.72 2.80 -11.95
CA ASN A 67 -26.41 3.46 -11.85
C ASN A 67 -25.34 2.60 -12.51
N VAL A 68 -24.57 3.17 -13.45
CA VAL A 68 -23.47 2.51 -14.18
C VAL A 68 -22.09 3.05 -13.74
N ARG A 69 -22.07 4.04 -12.83
CA ARG A 69 -20.83 4.55 -12.27
C ARG A 69 -20.17 3.50 -11.38
N GLN A 70 -18.89 3.67 -11.17
CA GLN A 70 -18.15 2.89 -10.20
C GLN A 70 -18.72 3.11 -8.80
N LYS A 71 -19.02 2.03 -8.11
CA LYS A 71 -19.46 2.01 -6.73
C LYS A 71 -18.44 1.28 -5.86
N THR A 72 -18.33 1.70 -4.61
CA THR A 72 -17.49 1.05 -3.60
C THR A 72 -18.38 0.63 -2.44
N GLN A 73 -18.39 -0.66 -2.13
CA GLN A 73 -19.18 -1.21 -1.04
C GLN A 73 -18.32 -2.03 -0.08
N PRO A 74 -18.52 -1.92 1.24
CA PRO A 74 -17.83 -2.73 2.21
C PRO A 74 -18.41 -4.14 2.27
N VAL A 75 -17.54 -5.13 2.44
CA VAL A 75 -17.91 -6.54 2.71
C VAL A 75 -17.08 -7.03 3.88
N LYS A 76 -17.74 -7.60 4.87
CA LYS A 76 -17.11 -8.31 5.99
C LYS A 76 -17.14 -9.81 5.71
N VAL A 77 -15.98 -10.45 5.83
CA VAL A 77 -15.82 -11.88 5.54
C VAL A 77 -15.20 -12.55 6.75
N GLU A 78 -15.92 -13.51 7.31
CA GLU A 78 -15.40 -14.40 8.34
C GLU A 78 -14.89 -15.67 7.66
N CYS A 79 -13.63 -15.98 7.85
CA CYS A 79 -12.95 -17.10 7.22
C CYS A 79 -12.00 -17.79 8.21
N PHE A 80 -11.53 -18.96 7.82
CA PHE A 80 -10.52 -19.71 8.54
C PHE A 80 -9.26 -19.82 7.67
N SER A 81 -8.12 -19.72 8.32
CA SER A 81 -6.82 -19.99 7.72
C SER A 81 -6.53 -21.49 7.66
N SER A 82 -5.45 -21.89 6.98
CA SER A 82 -5.03 -23.30 6.88
C SER A 82 -4.66 -23.92 8.24
N ASP A 83 -4.27 -23.09 9.19
CA ASP A 83 -3.99 -23.45 10.60
C ASP A 83 -5.24 -23.35 11.51
N LEU A 84 -6.45 -23.35 10.90
CA LEU A 84 -7.75 -23.32 11.58
C LEU A 84 -7.97 -22.11 12.49
N GLN A 85 -7.25 -21.02 12.26
CA GLN A 85 -7.46 -19.78 12.98
C GLN A 85 -8.58 -18.96 12.34
N GLN A 86 -9.46 -18.40 13.15
CA GLN A 86 -10.49 -17.49 12.66
C GLN A 86 -9.87 -16.15 12.28
N VAL A 87 -10.16 -15.70 11.06
CA VAL A 87 -9.71 -14.43 10.50
C VAL A 87 -10.92 -13.67 9.98
N ILE A 88 -11.06 -12.42 10.38
CA ILE A 88 -12.11 -11.54 9.89
C ILE A 88 -11.46 -10.53 8.95
N LEU A 89 -11.91 -10.54 7.69
CA LEU A 89 -11.44 -9.62 6.66
C LEU A 89 -12.49 -8.55 6.40
N GLU A 90 -12.12 -7.29 6.56
CA GLU A 90 -12.91 -6.15 6.08
C GLU A 90 -12.35 -5.70 4.73
N VAL A 91 -13.15 -5.89 3.68
CA VAL A 91 -12.75 -5.51 2.33
C VAL A 91 -13.71 -4.49 1.75
N ARG A 92 -13.22 -3.65 0.84
CA ARG A 92 -14.05 -2.80 0.00
C ARG A 92 -13.97 -3.27 -1.43
N VAL A 93 -15.11 -3.54 -2.01
CA VAL A 93 -15.23 -4.00 -3.40
C VAL A 93 -15.58 -2.82 -4.28
N LEU A 94 -14.72 -2.56 -5.25
CA LEU A 94 -14.94 -1.56 -6.29
C LEU A 94 -15.50 -2.27 -7.51
N TYR A 95 -16.70 -1.88 -7.92
CA TYR A 95 -17.38 -2.51 -9.07
C TYR A 95 -18.17 -1.48 -9.86
N ARG A 96 -18.48 -1.84 -11.08
CA ARG A 96 -19.42 -1.10 -11.94
C ARG A 96 -20.28 -2.07 -12.75
N VAL A 97 -21.45 -1.58 -13.15
CA VAL A 97 -22.34 -2.27 -14.05
C VAL A 97 -22.00 -1.88 -15.49
N PRO A 98 -21.54 -2.81 -16.36
CA PRO A 98 -21.36 -2.52 -17.77
C PRO A 98 -22.68 -2.16 -18.43
N GLU A 99 -22.69 -1.20 -19.35
CA GLU A 99 -23.92 -0.79 -20.04
C GLU A 99 -24.67 -1.93 -20.72
N LYS A 100 -23.92 -2.88 -21.30
CA LYS A 100 -24.47 -4.08 -21.95
C LYS A 100 -25.29 -4.96 -21.00
N SER A 101 -24.93 -4.97 -19.72
CA SER A 101 -25.55 -5.83 -18.71
C SER A 101 -26.66 -5.16 -17.92
N VAL A 102 -26.89 -3.84 -18.11
CA VAL A 102 -27.84 -3.05 -17.30
C VAL A 102 -29.25 -3.65 -17.31
N VAL A 103 -29.75 -4.07 -18.48
CA VAL A 103 -31.10 -4.63 -18.61
C VAL A 103 -31.21 -5.99 -17.90
N GLN A 104 -30.18 -6.83 -18.03
CA GLN A 104 -30.14 -8.14 -17.40
C GLN A 104 -30.04 -7.99 -15.86
N ILE A 105 -29.19 -7.10 -15.38
CA ILE A 105 -29.05 -6.77 -13.95
C ILE A 105 -30.36 -6.25 -13.37
N PHE A 106 -31.05 -5.39 -14.09
CA PHE A 106 -32.35 -4.89 -13.65
C PHE A 106 -33.39 -6.01 -13.54
N LYS A 107 -33.46 -6.88 -14.55
CA LYS A 107 -34.43 -8.01 -14.56
C LYS A 107 -34.16 -9.04 -13.47
N GLN A 108 -32.89 -9.33 -13.17
CA GLN A 108 -32.50 -10.37 -12.22
C GLN A 108 -32.33 -9.87 -10.78
N PHE A 109 -31.85 -8.62 -10.61
CA PHE A 109 -31.42 -8.09 -9.33
C PHE A 109 -32.07 -6.74 -8.99
N ALA A 110 -33.14 -6.36 -9.67
CA ALA A 110 -33.84 -5.08 -9.44
C ALA A 110 -32.93 -3.84 -9.53
N GLY A 111 -31.79 -3.92 -10.24
CA GLY A 111 -30.85 -2.84 -10.44
C GLY A 111 -29.72 -2.73 -9.40
N ASP A 112 -29.75 -3.51 -8.31
CA ASP A 112 -28.66 -3.59 -7.34
C ASP A 112 -28.19 -5.04 -7.15
N PRO A 113 -27.09 -5.44 -7.83
CA PRO A 113 -26.56 -6.79 -7.80
C PRO A 113 -25.58 -7.05 -6.64
N PHE A 114 -25.34 -6.06 -5.75
CA PHE A 114 -24.28 -6.16 -4.78
C PHE A 114 -24.50 -7.30 -3.78
N ASP A 115 -25.59 -7.24 -3.02
CA ASP A 115 -25.87 -8.20 -1.95
C ASP A 115 -26.21 -9.59 -2.48
N SER A 116 -26.82 -9.67 -3.67
CA SER A 116 -27.28 -10.92 -4.25
C SER A 116 -26.25 -11.66 -5.07
N LEU A 117 -25.27 -10.97 -5.65
CA LEU A 117 -24.30 -11.57 -6.57
C LEU A 117 -22.84 -11.28 -6.15
N ILE A 118 -22.48 -9.99 -5.95
CA ILE A 118 -21.08 -9.60 -5.75
C ILE A 118 -20.59 -10.06 -4.39
N ALA A 119 -21.28 -9.68 -3.32
CA ALA A 119 -20.83 -9.95 -1.95
C ALA A 119 -20.65 -11.46 -1.69
N PRO A 120 -21.58 -12.37 -2.04
CA PRO A 120 -21.39 -13.80 -1.86
C PRO A 120 -20.20 -14.35 -2.65
N ARG A 121 -20.00 -13.91 -3.89
CA ARG A 121 -18.90 -14.40 -4.75
C ARG A 121 -17.54 -13.92 -4.27
N VAL A 122 -17.45 -12.68 -3.79
CA VAL A 122 -16.23 -12.14 -3.17
C VAL A 122 -15.93 -12.85 -1.86
N GLN A 123 -16.95 -13.11 -1.03
CA GLN A 123 -16.78 -13.87 0.21
C GLN A 123 -16.28 -15.28 -0.07
N GLU A 124 -16.87 -15.96 -1.04
CA GLU A 124 -16.45 -17.31 -1.47
C GLU A 124 -15.01 -17.31 -1.96
N ALA A 125 -14.63 -16.36 -2.84
CA ALA A 125 -13.28 -16.24 -3.35
C ALA A 125 -12.24 -15.97 -2.23
N LEU A 126 -12.58 -15.11 -1.29
CA LEU A 126 -11.70 -14.83 -0.15
C LEU A 126 -11.56 -16.04 0.77
N LYS A 127 -12.65 -16.73 1.12
CA LYS A 127 -12.62 -17.94 1.93
C LYS A 127 -11.78 -19.06 1.31
N GLU A 128 -11.88 -19.25 0.00
CA GLU A 128 -11.09 -20.23 -0.74
C GLU A 128 -9.58 -19.94 -0.64
N ILE A 129 -9.20 -18.67 -0.80
CA ILE A 129 -7.80 -18.27 -0.79
C ILE A 129 -7.21 -18.29 0.62
N THR A 130 -7.97 -17.81 1.62
CA THR A 130 -7.51 -17.80 3.01
C THR A 130 -7.36 -19.21 3.59
N ALA A 131 -8.19 -20.15 3.17
CA ALA A 131 -8.08 -21.55 3.59
C ALA A 131 -6.77 -22.24 3.13
N LEU A 132 -6.08 -21.69 2.13
CA LEU A 132 -4.80 -22.18 1.62
C LEU A 132 -3.58 -21.54 2.29
N GLN A 133 -3.79 -20.55 3.17
CA GLN A 133 -2.72 -19.74 3.76
C GLN A 133 -2.80 -19.77 5.28
N THR A 134 -1.64 -19.71 5.95
CA THR A 134 -1.61 -19.52 7.40
C THR A 134 -2.01 -18.10 7.80
N ALA A 135 -2.47 -17.90 9.02
CA ALA A 135 -2.84 -16.56 9.50
C ALA A 135 -1.69 -15.55 9.39
N GLU A 136 -0.46 -15.98 9.65
CA GLU A 136 0.75 -15.17 9.48
C GLU A 136 0.95 -14.75 8.01
N GLN A 137 0.77 -15.68 7.06
CA GLN A 137 0.91 -15.40 5.63
C GLN A 137 -0.19 -14.44 5.14
N ILE A 138 -1.41 -14.56 5.68
CA ILE A 138 -2.52 -13.65 5.36
C ILE A 138 -2.17 -12.22 5.74
N VAL A 139 -1.50 -12.00 6.87
CA VAL A 139 -1.06 -10.67 7.30
C VAL A 139 0.12 -10.16 6.48
N LYS A 140 1.13 -11.02 6.22
CA LYS A 140 2.36 -10.64 5.50
C LYS A 140 2.13 -10.41 3.99
N ASN A 141 1.30 -11.27 3.35
CA ASN A 141 1.15 -11.32 1.89
C ASN A 141 -0.17 -10.73 1.39
N ARG A 142 -0.65 -9.64 2.00
CA ARG A 142 -1.94 -8.99 1.65
C ARG A 142 -2.09 -8.70 0.15
N GLY A 143 -1.00 -8.31 -0.50
CA GLY A 143 -1.00 -7.99 -1.93
C GLY A 143 -1.27 -9.20 -2.82
N GLU A 144 -0.71 -10.35 -2.49
CA GLU A 144 -0.90 -11.59 -3.22
C GLU A 144 -2.34 -12.12 -3.06
N ILE A 145 -2.86 -12.08 -1.82
CA ILE A 145 -4.24 -12.46 -1.51
C ILE A 145 -5.22 -11.59 -2.29
N LYS A 146 -5.01 -10.27 -2.30
CA LYS A 146 -5.80 -9.32 -3.08
C LYS A 146 -5.84 -9.72 -4.55
N GLN A 147 -4.70 -9.97 -5.18
CA GLN A 147 -4.62 -10.33 -6.60
C GLN A 147 -5.35 -11.64 -6.90
N LYS A 148 -5.11 -12.66 -6.10
CA LYS A 148 -5.80 -13.95 -6.24
C LYS A 148 -7.32 -13.80 -6.06
N ALA A 149 -7.75 -13.00 -5.06
CA ALA A 149 -9.16 -12.74 -4.79
C ALA A 149 -9.85 -12.02 -5.96
N ILE A 150 -9.21 -11.04 -6.57
CA ILE A 150 -9.74 -10.34 -7.75
C ILE A 150 -9.92 -11.31 -8.92
N VAL A 151 -8.91 -12.14 -9.18
CA VAL A 151 -8.98 -13.11 -10.29
C VAL A 151 -10.09 -14.14 -10.05
N SER A 152 -10.15 -14.74 -8.86
CA SER A 152 -11.19 -15.71 -8.50
C SER A 152 -12.59 -15.09 -8.52
N ALA A 153 -12.75 -13.89 -7.95
CA ALA A 153 -14.03 -13.18 -7.97
C ALA A 153 -14.49 -12.84 -9.40
N LYS A 154 -13.59 -12.37 -10.28
CA LYS A 154 -13.91 -12.10 -11.69
C LYS A 154 -14.37 -13.36 -12.42
N LEU A 155 -13.71 -14.49 -12.21
CA LEU A 155 -14.11 -15.77 -12.82
C LEU A 155 -15.50 -16.21 -12.35
N LYS A 156 -15.81 -16.05 -11.05
CA LYS A 156 -17.08 -16.47 -10.46
C LYS A 156 -18.25 -15.55 -10.80
N ILE A 157 -17.99 -14.24 -11.00
CA ILE A 157 -19.00 -13.24 -11.35
C ILE A 157 -19.28 -13.23 -12.85
N GLY A 158 -18.27 -13.55 -13.67
CA GLY A 158 -18.37 -13.55 -15.13
C GLY A 158 -18.42 -12.14 -15.72
N GLU A 159 -18.92 -12.02 -16.96
CA GLU A 159 -18.97 -10.76 -17.71
C GLU A 159 -20.14 -9.84 -17.35
N MET A 160 -21.06 -10.32 -16.51
CA MET A 160 -22.27 -9.58 -16.15
C MET A 160 -21.96 -8.30 -15.37
N LEU A 161 -20.91 -8.35 -14.55
CA LEU A 161 -20.45 -7.23 -13.74
C LEU A 161 -18.93 -7.10 -13.86
N MET A 162 -18.45 -5.87 -13.74
CA MET A 162 -17.02 -5.59 -13.74
C MET A 162 -16.57 -5.25 -12.32
N VAL A 163 -15.89 -6.21 -11.67
CA VAL A 163 -15.16 -5.96 -10.43
C VAL A 163 -13.80 -5.35 -10.83
N GLU A 164 -13.57 -4.11 -10.44
CA GLU A 164 -12.35 -3.39 -10.79
C GLU A 164 -11.25 -3.68 -9.78
N ASP A 165 -11.56 -3.56 -8.49
CA ASP A 165 -10.59 -3.78 -7.42
C ASP A 165 -11.25 -4.30 -6.14
N ILE A 166 -10.44 -4.96 -5.30
CA ILE A 166 -10.79 -5.38 -3.95
C ILE A 166 -9.71 -4.80 -3.02
N VAL A 167 -10.10 -3.93 -2.11
CA VAL A 167 -9.19 -3.30 -1.15
C VAL A 167 -9.39 -3.93 0.21
N ILE A 168 -8.39 -4.61 0.73
CA ILE A 168 -8.38 -5.14 2.09
C ILE A 168 -8.14 -3.97 3.03
N ARG A 169 -9.13 -3.64 3.87
CA ARG A 169 -9.08 -2.54 4.82
C ARG A 169 -8.48 -2.97 6.15
N ASN A 170 -9.02 -4.05 6.70
CA ASN A 170 -8.60 -4.57 7.99
C ASN A 170 -8.56 -6.11 7.97
N ILE A 171 -7.69 -6.66 8.79
CA ILE A 171 -7.56 -8.10 9.05
C ILE A 171 -7.55 -8.24 10.57
N ASP A 172 -8.68 -8.70 11.12
CA ASP A 172 -8.81 -8.92 12.55
C ASP A 172 -8.54 -10.39 12.87
N LEU A 173 -7.63 -10.60 13.78
CA LEU A 173 -7.25 -11.90 14.32
C LEU A 173 -7.71 -12.01 15.77
N SER A 174 -7.68 -13.23 16.34
CA SER A 174 -7.85 -13.36 17.78
C SER A 174 -6.72 -12.66 18.52
N SER A 175 -7.00 -12.03 19.66
CA SER A 175 -5.99 -11.29 20.42
C SER A 175 -4.81 -12.15 20.90
N GLU A 176 -5.05 -13.43 21.10
CA GLU A 176 -3.99 -14.40 21.46
C GLU A 176 -3.06 -14.68 20.28
N LEU A 177 -3.64 -14.85 19.09
CA LEU A 177 -2.88 -15.10 17.87
C LEU A 177 -2.08 -13.85 17.46
N GLU A 178 -2.67 -12.67 17.57
CA GLU A 178 -2.01 -11.41 17.27
C GLU A 178 -0.74 -11.24 18.13
N ARG A 179 -0.86 -11.45 19.44
CA ARG A 179 0.30 -11.41 20.36
C ARG A 179 1.35 -12.47 20.04
N ALA A 180 0.92 -13.69 19.66
CA ALA A 180 1.84 -14.75 19.29
C ALA A 180 2.62 -14.43 18.00
N ILE A 181 1.93 -13.87 17.01
CA ILE A 181 2.56 -13.41 15.75
C ILE A 181 3.53 -12.26 16.02
N GLU A 182 3.13 -11.26 16.81
CA GLU A 182 4.01 -10.16 17.20
C GLU A 182 5.25 -10.65 17.93
N ALA A 183 5.10 -11.52 18.92
CA ALA A 183 6.21 -12.07 19.66
C ALA A 183 7.18 -12.86 18.76
N LYS A 184 6.66 -13.65 17.82
CA LYS A 184 7.45 -14.36 16.83
C LYS A 184 8.20 -13.41 15.90
N MET A 185 7.53 -12.37 15.37
CA MET A 185 8.16 -11.39 14.51
C MET A 185 9.28 -10.62 15.22
N VAL A 186 9.07 -10.26 16.49
CA VAL A 186 10.10 -9.59 17.31
C VAL A 186 11.29 -10.53 17.51
N ALA A 187 11.06 -11.82 17.82
CA ALA A 187 12.12 -12.81 17.98
C ALA A 187 12.91 -13.05 16.67
N GLU A 188 12.22 -13.16 15.54
CA GLU A 188 12.86 -13.27 14.22
C GLU A 188 13.73 -12.04 13.90
N GLN A 189 13.22 -10.84 14.16
CA GLN A 189 13.94 -9.60 13.94
C GLN A 189 15.18 -9.46 14.84
N GLN A 190 15.07 -9.87 16.10
CA GLN A 190 16.20 -9.93 17.03
C GLN A 190 17.27 -10.94 16.59
N ALA A 191 16.86 -12.11 16.10
CA ALA A 191 17.77 -13.12 15.59
C ALA A 191 18.51 -12.62 14.33
N GLU A 192 17.80 -11.98 13.41
CA GLU A 192 18.39 -11.36 12.21
C GLU A 192 19.38 -10.25 12.59
N GLN A 193 19.01 -9.40 13.53
CA GLN A 193 19.86 -8.33 14.03
C GLN A 193 21.14 -8.87 14.70
N ALA A 194 21.01 -9.96 15.48
CA ALA A 194 22.15 -10.63 16.08
C ALA A 194 23.10 -11.23 15.02
N GLN A 195 22.57 -11.83 13.95
CA GLN A 195 23.36 -12.31 12.82
C GLN A 195 24.10 -11.18 12.12
N PHE A 196 23.41 -10.07 11.87
CA PHE A 196 24.01 -8.89 11.26
C PHE A 196 25.15 -8.33 12.11
N THR A 197 24.95 -8.22 13.43
CA THR A 197 25.99 -7.78 14.37
C THR A 197 27.19 -8.73 14.38
N GLN A 198 26.94 -10.04 14.33
CA GLN A 198 28.02 -11.04 14.26
C GLN A 198 28.85 -10.89 12.97
N VAL A 199 28.19 -10.70 11.82
CA VAL A 199 28.87 -10.49 10.54
C VAL A 199 29.67 -9.18 10.58
N GLN A 200 29.08 -8.12 11.10
CA GLN A 200 29.74 -6.83 11.25
C GLN A 200 30.99 -6.95 12.13
N THR A 201 30.90 -7.59 13.28
CA THR A 201 32.05 -7.79 14.18
C THR A 201 33.15 -8.60 13.51
N LYS A 202 32.81 -9.63 12.72
CA LYS A 202 33.81 -10.37 11.94
C LYS A 202 34.51 -9.49 10.90
N VAL A 203 33.76 -8.72 10.15
CA VAL A 203 34.31 -7.81 9.12
C VAL A 203 35.19 -6.75 9.77
N GLU A 204 34.79 -6.19 10.92
CA GLU A 204 35.60 -5.22 11.68
C GLU A 204 36.90 -5.86 12.18
N ALA A 205 36.85 -7.10 12.73
CA ALA A 205 38.05 -7.81 13.17
C ALA A 205 39.00 -8.13 12.00
N GLU A 206 38.46 -8.61 10.86
CA GLU A 206 39.26 -8.84 9.66
C GLU A 206 39.88 -7.55 9.11
N THR A 207 39.12 -6.47 9.09
CA THR A 207 39.59 -5.14 8.68
C THR A 207 40.72 -4.63 9.58
N ALA A 208 40.58 -4.81 10.91
CA ALA A 208 41.62 -4.46 11.87
C ALA A 208 42.91 -5.28 11.65
N ILE A 209 42.78 -6.58 11.39
CA ILE A 209 43.92 -7.47 11.07
C ILE A 209 44.62 -7.03 9.77
N ILE A 210 43.82 -6.75 8.70
CA ILE A 210 44.36 -6.31 7.42
C ILE A 210 45.08 -4.95 7.59
N ARG A 211 44.50 -4.02 8.34
CA ARG A 211 45.11 -2.72 8.64
C ARG A 211 46.43 -2.88 9.41
N ALA A 212 46.44 -3.70 10.47
CA ALA A 212 47.64 -3.94 11.25
C ALA A 212 48.74 -4.62 10.43
N ARG A 213 48.42 -5.55 9.54
CA ARG A 213 49.36 -6.15 8.60
C ARG A 213 49.90 -5.12 7.59
N GLY A 214 49.03 -4.26 7.06
CA GLY A 214 49.43 -3.18 6.14
C GLY A 214 50.38 -2.17 6.81
N GLU A 215 50.11 -1.81 8.05
CA GLU A 215 50.96 -0.92 8.86
C GLU A 215 52.31 -1.58 9.16
N ALA A 216 52.34 -2.85 9.55
CA ALA A 216 53.56 -3.60 9.80
C ALA A 216 54.43 -3.69 8.54
N GLU A 217 53.83 -3.99 7.37
CA GLU A 217 54.54 -4.05 6.12
C GLU A 217 55.03 -2.66 5.67
N ALA A 218 54.25 -1.61 5.85
CA ALA A 218 54.65 -0.24 5.60
C ALA A 218 55.85 0.19 6.47
N ILE A 219 55.85 -0.19 7.77
CA ILE A 219 56.99 0.06 8.68
C ILE A 219 58.23 -0.71 8.20
N LYS A 220 58.08 -1.97 7.82
CA LYS A 220 59.17 -2.79 7.30
C LYS A 220 59.76 -2.20 6.02
N VAL A 221 58.94 -1.84 5.06
CA VAL A 221 59.38 -1.23 3.78
C VAL A 221 60.10 0.12 4.02
N ARG A 222 59.53 0.94 4.93
CA ARG A 222 60.20 2.21 5.36
C ARG A 222 61.51 1.94 6.03
N GLY A 223 61.61 0.96 6.94
CA GLY A 223 62.84 0.57 7.63
C GLY A 223 63.91 0.07 6.64
N GLU A 224 63.55 -0.69 5.64
CA GLU A 224 64.45 -1.13 4.56
C GLU A 224 64.93 0.03 3.68
N ALA A 225 64.02 0.95 3.31
CA ALA A 225 64.37 2.15 2.55
C ALA A 225 65.34 3.09 3.32
N LEU A 226 65.13 3.25 4.64
CA LEU A 226 66.01 4.03 5.49
C LEU A 226 67.39 3.39 5.68
N LYS A 227 67.48 2.06 5.74
CA LYS A 227 68.76 1.33 5.73
C LYS A 227 69.52 1.48 4.41
N ALA A 228 68.79 1.47 3.28
CA ALA A 228 69.38 1.60 1.96
C ALA A 228 69.89 3.06 1.70
N ASN A 229 69.34 4.06 2.31
CA ASN A 229 69.68 5.46 2.07
C ASN A 229 69.77 6.30 3.39
N PRO A 230 70.87 6.26 4.16
CA PRO A 230 71.00 6.94 5.44
C PRO A 230 70.86 8.48 5.35
N ALA A 231 71.07 9.08 4.15
CA ALA A 231 70.87 10.52 3.93
C ALA A 231 69.41 10.95 4.06
N PHE A 232 68.46 10.06 3.77
CA PHE A 232 67.04 10.32 3.89
C PHE A 232 66.58 10.44 5.36
N LEU A 233 67.24 9.73 6.24
CA LEU A 233 67.00 9.81 7.67
C LEU A 233 67.30 11.21 8.25
N ARG A 234 68.37 11.84 7.70
CA ARG A 234 68.73 13.21 8.09
C ARG A 234 67.72 14.24 7.59
N LEU A 235 67.13 14.06 6.42
CA LEU A 235 66.12 14.92 5.84
C LEU A 235 64.83 14.86 6.68
N GLU A 236 64.37 13.64 7.00
CA GLU A 236 63.14 13.40 7.79
C GLU A 236 63.25 13.96 9.23
N ILE A 237 64.45 13.88 9.83
CA ILE A 237 64.72 14.52 11.12
C ILE A 237 64.56 16.03 11.02
N VAL A 238 65.06 16.65 9.98
CA VAL A 238 64.96 18.09 9.75
C VAL A 238 63.52 18.56 9.49
N GLU A 239 62.75 17.79 8.68
CA GLU A 239 61.37 18.10 8.34
C GLU A 239 60.44 17.99 9.58
N ARG A 240 60.70 17.01 10.45
CA ARG A 240 59.89 16.84 11.68
C ARG A 240 60.36 17.63 12.88
N TRP A 241 61.45 18.40 12.74
CA TRP A 241 61.98 19.17 13.82
C TRP A 241 61.09 20.40 14.12
N ASN A 242 60.60 20.46 15.34
CA ASN A 242 59.71 21.52 15.84
C ASN A 242 60.46 22.81 16.28
N GLY A 243 61.74 22.95 15.96
CA GLY A 243 62.56 24.12 16.32
C GLY A 243 63.01 24.19 17.78
N LYS A 244 62.70 23.23 18.61
CA LYS A 244 63.14 23.18 20.01
C LYS A 244 64.37 22.27 20.13
N SER A 245 65.38 22.75 20.91
CA SER A 245 66.60 21.95 21.16
C SER A 245 66.24 20.68 21.91
N PRO A 246 66.64 19.51 21.40
CA PRO A 246 66.38 18.25 22.11
C PRO A 246 67.21 18.19 23.39
N LEU A 247 66.56 17.70 24.50
CA LEU A 247 67.30 17.44 25.73
C LEU A 247 68.19 16.21 25.48
N VAL A 248 69.48 16.39 25.48
CA VAL A 248 70.46 15.30 25.28
C VAL A 248 70.53 14.50 26.60
N VAL A 249 70.07 13.26 26.58
CA VAL A 249 70.34 12.30 27.64
C VAL A 249 71.71 11.65 27.33
N PRO A 250 72.70 11.80 28.19
CA PRO A 250 73.99 11.14 27.94
C PRO A 250 73.78 9.64 27.93
N ALA A 251 74.04 9.00 26.83
CA ALA A 251 74.13 7.53 26.76
C ALA A 251 75.43 7.13 27.45
N ASP A 252 75.36 6.09 28.29
CA ASP A 252 76.55 5.52 28.93
C ASP A 252 77.64 5.23 27.91
N ALA A 253 78.88 5.57 28.28
CA ALA A 253 80.05 5.57 27.44
C ALA A 253 80.45 4.19 26.85
N ASN A 254 79.65 3.14 27.00
CA ASN A 254 79.96 1.77 26.59
C ASN A 254 78.98 1.12 25.60
N SER A 255 78.02 1.87 25.09
CA SER A 255 77.11 1.33 24.08
C SER A 255 77.35 2.04 22.71
N ASN A 256 77.73 1.28 21.71
CA ASN A 256 77.71 1.64 20.29
C ASN A 256 76.29 1.96 19.80
N GLY A 257 75.45 2.52 20.64
CA GLY A 257 74.02 2.75 20.41
C GLY A 257 73.73 4.20 20.13
N THR A 258 72.99 4.42 19.12
CA THR A 258 72.34 5.62 18.66
C THR A 258 71.63 6.33 19.84
N ALA A 259 72.01 7.56 20.17
CA ALA A 259 71.37 8.39 21.17
C ALA A 259 69.88 8.60 20.77
N LEU A 260 68.94 8.07 21.57
CA LEU A 260 67.52 8.26 21.35
C LEU A 260 67.12 9.65 21.94
N LEU A 261 66.85 10.59 21.06
CA LEU A 261 66.36 11.91 21.40
C LEU A 261 64.84 11.85 21.62
N LEU A 262 64.40 11.79 22.87
CA LEU A 262 62.97 11.87 23.23
C LEU A 262 62.59 13.33 23.55
N PRO A 263 61.60 13.94 22.90
CA PRO A 263 61.11 15.24 23.33
C PRO A 263 60.29 15.03 24.65
N LEU A 264 60.81 15.52 25.74
CA LEU A 264 60.04 15.66 26.99
C LEU A 264 59.06 16.80 26.81
N GLY A 265 57.78 16.46 26.65
CA GLY A 265 56.70 17.44 26.64
C GLY A 265 56.67 18.22 27.95
N SER A 266 56.58 19.54 27.84
CA SER A 266 56.37 20.41 28.99
C SER A 266 55.10 19.98 29.75
N PRO A 267 55.07 19.95 31.07
CA PRO A 267 53.82 19.62 31.80
C PRO A 267 52.77 20.68 31.50
N GLU A 268 51.68 20.22 30.94
CA GLU A 268 50.48 21.01 30.70
C GLU A 268 49.93 21.53 32.03
N LYS A 269 49.91 22.87 32.19
CA LYS A 269 49.29 23.51 33.34
C LYS A 269 47.79 23.16 33.31
N SER A 270 47.35 22.40 34.31
CA SER A 270 45.94 22.19 34.59
C SER A 270 45.26 23.53 34.87
N PRO A 271 44.07 23.82 34.32
CA PRO A 271 43.28 24.96 34.77
C PRO A 271 42.73 24.67 36.17
N THR A 272 43.06 25.51 37.10
CA THR A 272 42.43 25.62 38.44
C THR A 272 41.03 26.24 38.31
N PRO A 273 40.13 26.00 39.29
CA PRO A 273 38.67 25.93 39.25
C PRO A 273 37.91 27.22 38.92
#